data_89451628f8cc60557e73cd5637428594
#
_entry.id   89451628f8cc60557e73cd5637428594
#
_cell.length_a   1.000
_cell.length_b   1.000
_cell.length_c   1.000
_cell.angle_alpha   90.00
_cell.angle_beta   90.00
_cell.angle_gamma   90.00
#
_symmetry.space_group_name_H-M   'P 1'
#
loop_
_entity.id
_entity.type
_entity.pdbx_description
1 polymer ?
#
loop_
_entity_poly.entity_id
_entity_poly.type
_entity_poly.pdbx_seq_one_letter_code
_entity_poly.pdbx_strand_id
1 'polypeptide(L)'
;MATTIHPTAIVEDGAQLGVDCEIQAHAIITRHCVLSDRVTVHPFAVIGGDPQYLKFDRSINSGVTIGAGSVIREHVTINRSINAGGFTSVGSECFLMASSHVAHDCTVANNVVLANAALLAGHVSVGEFSFLGGAAAVHQFCRIGDGVMVAGHATITRDVAHFTMVAERDEIVGFNAIGLRRRGISRPAIAELKQAFHAVYFTPGNIRVVAADALEDRTFTTPEARRFLEFFSQGKRSFARARRAGMEEAEG
;
A
#
# COMPACT_ATOMS: atom_id res chain seq x y z
N MET A 1 13.42 -22.93 12.15
CA MET A 1 13.81 -22.63 13.56
C MET A 1 12.53 -22.52 14.39
N ALA A 2 12.59 -22.50 15.71
CA ALA A 2 11.40 -22.30 16.54
C ALA A 2 11.06 -20.82 16.65
N THR A 3 9.78 -20.49 16.76
CA THR A 3 9.33 -19.12 17.05
C THR A 3 9.94 -18.63 18.37
N THR A 4 10.53 -17.44 18.37
CA THR A 4 11.15 -16.82 19.53
C THR A 4 10.35 -15.63 19.99
N ILE A 5 10.08 -15.56 21.30
CA ILE A 5 9.34 -14.45 21.92
C ILE A 5 10.19 -13.90 23.05
N HIS A 6 10.54 -12.62 22.97
CA HIS A 6 11.31 -11.95 24.02
C HIS A 6 10.50 -11.92 25.33
N PRO A 7 11.12 -12.14 26.49
CA PRO A 7 10.40 -12.21 27.78
C PRO A 7 9.58 -10.97 28.15
N THR A 8 9.91 -9.80 27.59
CA THR A 8 9.17 -8.55 27.81
C THR A 8 8.12 -8.25 26.73
N ALA A 9 8.00 -9.09 25.70
CA ALA A 9 6.95 -8.96 24.72
C ALA A 9 5.61 -9.43 25.32
N ILE A 10 4.51 -8.83 24.86
CA ILE A 10 3.15 -9.23 25.24
C ILE A 10 2.52 -9.89 24.03
N VAL A 11 2.28 -11.19 24.13
CA VAL A 11 1.49 -11.94 23.15
C VAL A 11 0.25 -12.43 23.89
N GLU A 12 -0.91 -11.85 23.56
CA GLU A 12 -2.16 -12.18 24.23
C GLU A 12 -2.64 -13.60 23.89
N ASP A 13 -3.27 -14.27 24.84
CA ASP A 13 -3.93 -15.55 24.60
C ASP A 13 -4.96 -15.43 23.48
N GLY A 14 -4.85 -16.28 22.45
CA GLY A 14 -5.67 -16.24 21.24
C GLY A 14 -4.95 -15.70 20.01
N ALA A 15 -3.81 -15.03 20.15
CA ALA A 15 -2.95 -14.69 19.01
C ALA A 15 -2.40 -15.98 18.37
N GLN A 16 -2.39 -16.01 17.03
CA GLN A 16 -1.86 -17.13 16.28
C GLN A 16 -0.53 -16.74 15.63
N LEU A 17 0.52 -17.49 15.92
CA LEU A 17 1.85 -17.28 15.35
C LEU A 17 2.25 -18.51 14.52
N GLY A 18 2.74 -18.26 13.32
CA GLY A 18 3.36 -19.27 12.47
C GLY A 18 4.71 -19.75 13.00
N VAL A 19 5.42 -20.56 12.22
CA VAL A 19 6.75 -21.06 12.56
C VAL A 19 7.81 -20.02 12.26
N ASP A 20 8.93 -20.09 12.99
CA ASP A 20 10.10 -19.22 12.79
C ASP A 20 9.82 -17.70 12.92
N CYS A 21 8.77 -17.31 13.65
CA CYS A 21 8.55 -15.91 13.99
C CYS A 21 9.53 -15.41 15.06
N GLU A 22 9.85 -14.12 15.00
CA GLU A 22 10.67 -13.43 16.00
C GLU A 22 9.89 -12.25 16.58
N ILE A 23 9.51 -12.31 17.86
CA ILE A 23 8.79 -11.24 18.55
C ILE A 23 9.78 -10.62 19.56
N GLN A 24 10.19 -9.38 19.29
CA GLN A 24 11.24 -8.69 20.05
C GLN A 24 10.70 -7.95 21.27
N ALA A 25 11.60 -7.33 22.03
CA ALA A 25 11.31 -6.72 23.32
C ALA A 25 10.17 -5.69 23.26
N HIS A 26 9.23 -5.77 24.22
CA HIS A 26 8.14 -4.83 24.39
C HIS A 26 7.16 -4.72 23.19
N ALA A 27 7.24 -5.62 22.20
CA ALA A 27 6.22 -5.72 21.16
C ALA A 27 4.91 -6.24 21.75
N ILE A 28 3.78 -5.78 21.22
CA ILE A 28 2.43 -6.18 21.66
C ILE A 28 1.70 -6.81 20.48
N ILE A 29 1.33 -8.08 20.63
CA ILE A 29 0.50 -8.83 19.68
C ILE A 29 -0.81 -9.15 20.38
N THR A 30 -1.91 -8.52 19.94
CA THR A 30 -3.22 -8.77 20.58
C THR A 30 -3.81 -10.11 20.14
N ARG A 31 -4.78 -10.61 20.89
CA ARG A 31 -5.52 -11.86 20.61
C ARG A 31 -6.16 -11.93 19.22
N HIS A 32 -6.29 -10.79 18.54
CA HIS A 32 -6.96 -10.65 17.27
C HIS A 32 -6.01 -10.81 16.07
N CYS A 33 -4.78 -11.28 16.30
CA CYS A 33 -3.73 -11.34 15.29
C CYS A 33 -3.50 -12.77 14.80
N VAL A 34 -3.28 -12.88 13.49
CA VAL A 34 -2.76 -14.07 12.83
C VAL A 34 -1.50 -13.68 12.08
N LEU A 35 -0.34 -14.11 12.56
CA LEU A 35 0.94 -13.93 11.92
C LEU A 35 1.35 -15.23 11.24
N SER A 36 1.66 -15.16 9.95
CA SER A 36 2.20 -16.29 9.20
C SER A 36 3.66 -16.58 9.56
N ASP A 37 4.29 -17.52 8.86
CA ASP A 37 5.67 -17.96 9.14
C ASP A 37 6.71 -16.85 8.92
N ARG A 38 7.79 -16.88 9.66
CA ARG A 38 8.97 -15.99 9.52
C ARG A 38 8.66 -14.49 9.63
N VAL A 39 7.61 -14.13 10.35
CA VAL A 39 7.32 -12.73 10.64
C VAL A 39 8.25 -12.24 11.75
N THR A 40 8.91 -11.11 11.54
CA THR A 40 9.72 -10.43 12.55
C THR A 40 9.01 -9.17 13.04
N VAL A 41 8.81 -9.07 14.34
CA VAL A 41 8.18 -7.91 15.00
C VAL A 41 9.19 -7.26 15.94
N HIS A 42 9.59 -6.05 15.61
CA HIS A 42 10.60 -5.27 16.33
C HIS A 42 10.04 -4.60 17.60
N PRO A 43 10.91 -4.05 18.45
CA PRO A 43 10.51 -3.50 19.74
C PRO A 43 9.44 -2.41 19.64
N PHE A 44 8.49 -2.43 20.60
CA PHE A 44 7.43 -1.46 20.75
C PHE A 44 6.41 -1.40 19.59
N ALA A 45 6.44 -2.32 18.64
CA ALA A 45 5.37 -2.43 17.65
C ALA A 45 4.08 -2.94 18.32
N VAL A 46 2.93 -2.45 17.88
CA VAL A 46 1.60 -2.85 18.37
C VAL A 46 0.75 -3.37 17.21
N ILE A 47 0.47 -4.66 17.21
CA ILE A 47 -0.33 -5.31 16.17
C ILE A 47 -1.67 -5.75 16.74
N GLY A 48 -2.76 -5.40 16.04
CA GLY A 48 -4.12 -5.75 16.43
C GLY A 48 -4.75 -4.80 17.45
N GLY A 49 -4.16 -3.63 17.67
CA GLY A 49 -4.77 -2.60 18.52
C GLY A 49 -6.13 -2.15 18.00
N ASP A 50 -6.97 -1.61 18.88
CA ASP A 50 -8.28 -1.10 18.52
C ASP A 50 -8.18 0.02 17.48
N PRO A 51 -9.13 0.10 16.53
CA PRO A 51 -9.21 1.19 15.56
C PRO A 51 -9.32 2.55 16.22
N GLN A 52 -8.66 3.56 15.64
CA GLN A 52 -8.80 4.95 16.07
C GLN A 52 -10.13 5.55 15.55
N TYR A 53 -11.23 4.90 15.91
CA TYR A 53 -12.58 5.25 15.50
C TYR A 53 -13.47 5.42 16.74
N LEU A 54 -13.99 6.63 16.94
CA LEU A 54 -14.71 7.01 18.16
C LEU A 54 -15.95 6.14 18.47
N LYS A 55 -16.59 5.57 17.45
CA LYS A 55 -17.77 4.72 17.59
C LYS A 55 -17.45 3.23 17.52
N PHE A 56 -16.18 2.85 17.70
CA PHE A 56 -15.77 1.46 17.60
C PHE A 56 -16.36 0.63 18.74
N ASP A 57 -17.04 -0.44 18.38
CA ASP A 57 -17.54 -1.45 19.33
C ASP A 57 -16.44 -2.49 19.58
N ARG A 58 -15.86 -2.46 20.77
CA ARG A 58 -14.78 -3.37 21.17
C ARG A 58 -15.22 -4.84 21.27
N SER A 59 -16.52 -5.09 21.35
CA SER A 59 -17.06 -6.45 21.47
C SER A 59 -17.04 -7.23 20.16
N ILE A 60 -16.87 -6.55 19.02
CA ILE A 60 -16.86 -7.24 17.72
C ILE A 60 -15.62 -8.13 17.56
N ASN A 61 -15.82 -9.29 16.96
CA ASN A 61 -14.73 -10.17 16.56
C ASN A 61 -14.19 -9.69 15.20
N SER A 62 -13.01 -9.09 15.21
CA SER A 62 -12.29 -8.65 14.01
C SER A 62 -10.79 -8.77 14.25
N GLY A 63 -9.98 -8.69 13.21
CA GLY A 63 -8.56 -8.99 13.41
C GLY A 63 -7.58 -8.31 12.46
N VAL A 64 -6.33 -8.77 12.57
CA VAL A 64 -5.20 -8.41 11.72
C VAL A 64 -4.56 -9.69 11.21
N THR A 65 -4.20 -9.73 9.93
CA THR A 65 -3.38 -10.79 9.34
C THR A 65 -2.08 -10.23 8.82
N ILE A 66 -0.96 -10.91 9.09
CA ILE A 66 0.37 -10.57 8.57
C ILE A 66 0.91 -11.76 7.79
N GLY A 67 1.25 -11.54 6.51
CA GLY A 67 1.82 -12.54 5.62
C GLY A 67 3.27 -12.90 5.94
N ALA A 68 3.67 -14.06 5.45
CA ALA A 68 4.96 -14.67 5.76
C ALA A 68 6.16 -13.80 5.34
N GLY A 69 7.23 -13.84 6.10
CA GLY A 69 8.48 -13.14 5.82
C GLY A 69 8.41 -11.62 5.97
N SER A 70 7.29 -11.08 6.47
CA SER A 70 7.14 -9.64 6.66
C SER A 70 7.87 -9.17 7.91
N VAL A 71 8.47 -7.98 7.82
CA VAL A 71 9.21 -7.33 8.88
C VAL A 71 8.49 -6.08 9.35
N ILE A 72 8.11 -6.05 10.62
CA ILE A 72 7.39 -4.95 11.27
C ILE A 72 8.38 -4.26 12.22
N ARG A 73 8.84 -3.07 11.85
CA ARG A 73 9.86 -2.33 12.59
C ARG A 73 9.31 -1.65 13.84
N GLU A 74 10.19 -0.95 14.52
CA GLU A 74 9.95 -0.33 15.82
C GLU A 74 8.79 0.66 15.78
N HIS A 75 7.95 0.63 16.82
CA HIS A 75 6.80 1.55 16.97
C HIS A 75 5.77 1.52 15.83
N VAL A 76 5.80 0.53 14.96
CA VAL A 76 4.74 0.35 13.96
C VAL A 76 3.44 0.01 14.68
N THR A 77 2.34 0.60 14.20
CA THR A 77 0.99 0.28 14.70
C THR A 77 0.09 -0.21 13.59
N ILE A 78 -0.61 -1.33 13.84
CA ILE A 78 -1.58 -1.91 12.90
C ILE A 78 -2.89 -2.14 13.64
N ASN A 79 -3.96 -1.43 13.24
CA ASN A 79 -5.26 -1.56 13.88
C ASN A 79 -6.08 -2.71 13.28
N ARG A 80 -6.87 -3.40 14.12
CA ARG A 80 -7.84 -4.38 13.66
C ARG A 80 -9.01 -3.74 12.90
N SER A 81 -9.78 -4.52 12.14
CA SER A 81 -10.93 -4.05 11.39
C SER A 81 -12.05 -3.50 12.30
N ILE A 82 -12.83 -2.54 11.79
CA ILE A 82 -14.07 -2.07 12.44
C ILE A 82 -15.28 -2.95 12.13
N ASN A 83 -15.13 -3.92 11.23
CA ASN A 83 -16.23 -4.77 10.77
C ASN A 83 -16.17 -6.14 11.46
N ALA A 84 -17.31 -6.65 11.92
CA ALA A 84 -17.38 -7.99 12.47
C ALA A 84 -16.96 -9.04 11.44
N GLY A 85 -16.03 -9.92 11.82
CA GLY A 85 -15.42 -10.91 10.93
C GLY A 85 -14.42 -10.32 9.93
N GLY A 86 -14.20 -9.00 9.92
CA GLY A 86 -13.26 -8.32 9.03
C GLY A 86 -11.81 -8.37 9.52
N PHE A 87 -10.90 -8.15 8.59
CA PHE A 87 -9.46 -8.10 8.86
C PHE A 87 -8.81 -6.89 8.20
N THR A 88 -7.86 -6.29 8.90
CA THR A 88 -6.80 -5.49 8.30
C THR A 88 -5.70 -6.44 7.88
N SER A 89 -5.24 -6.38 6.64
CA SER A 89 -4.31 -7.36 6.10
C SER A 89 -3.02 -6.73 5.59
N VAL A 90 -1.89 -7.32 5.96
CA VAL A 90 -0.56 -7.07 5.41
C VAL A 90 -0.10 -8.36 4.75
N GLY A 91 0.28 -8.29 3.48
CA GLY A 91 0.75 -9.41 2.69
C GLY A 91 2.13 -9.93 3.13
N SER A 92 2.66 -10.84 2.32
CA SER A 92 3.97 -11.46 2.55
C SER A 92 5.12 -10.57 2.08
N GLU A 93 6.32 -10.77 2.67
CA GLU A 93 7.55 -10.07 2.30
C GLU A 93 7.43 -8.54 2.34
N CYS A 94 6.56 -8.03 3.21
CA CYS A 94 6.40 -6.59 3.42
C CYS A 94 7.45 -6.06 4.40
N PHE A 95 7.86 -4.80 4.21
CA PHE A 95 8.77 -4.12 5.11
C PHE A 95 8.14 -2.81 5.62
N LEU A 96 7.64 -2.83 6.84
CA LEU A 96 7.03 -1.70 7.51
C LEU A 96 8.09 -1.05 8.41
N MET A 97 8.64 0.09 7.97
CA MET A 97 9.71 0.79 8.70
C MET A 97 9.15 1.52 9.92
N ALA A 98 10.08 1.95 10.78
CA ALA A 98 9.77 2.50 12.08
C ALA A 98 8.69 3.59 12.06
N SER A 99 7.78 3.49 13.01
CA SER A 99 6.66 4.44 13.23
C SER A 99 5.65 4.53 12.06
N SER A 100 5.68 3.62 11.08
CA SER A 100 4.61 3.57 10.09
C SER A 100 3.30 3.09 10.72
N HIS A 101 2.17 3.48 10.11
CA HIS A 101 0.85 3.16 10.62
C HIS A 101 -0.06 2.57 9.54
N VAL A 102 -0.73 1.49 9.89
CA VAL A 102 -1.77 0.86 9.07
C VAL A 102 -3.07 0.90 9.86
N ALA A 103 -4.00 1.77 9.46
CA ALA A 103 -5.31 1.88 10.09
C ALA A 103 -6.20 0.67 9.74
N HIS A 104 -7.37 0.64 10.35
CA HIS A 104 -8.36 -0.41 10.20
C HIS A 104 -8.80 -0.65 8.74
N ASP A 105 -9.13 -1.89 8.41
CA ASP A 105 -9.66 -2.30 7.10
C ASP A 105 -8.74 -2.01 5.90
N CYS A 106 -7.46 -1.75 6.13
CA CYS A 106 -6.48 -1.64 5.07
C CYS A 106 -6.14 -3.01 4.50
N THR A 107 -5.84 -3.03 3.20
CA THR A 107 -5.27 -4.19 2.51
C THR A 107 -3.93 -3.78 1.90
N VAL A 108 -2.85 -4.27 2.45
CA VAL A 108 -1.49 -4.09 1.94
C VAL A 108 -1.08 -5.40 1.26
N ALA A 109 -0.82 -5.37 -0.04
CA ALA A 109 -0.43 -6.55 -0.81
C ALA A 109 1.02 -6.99 -0.52
N ASN A 110 1.52 -8.01 -1.24
CA ASN A 110 2.87 -8.54 -1.01
C ASN A 110 3.97 -7.56 -1.45
N ASN A 111 5.16 -7.70 -0.86
CA ASN A 111 6.36 -6.94 -1.23
C ASN A 111 6.20 -5.41 -1.13
N VAL A 112 5.32 -4.93 -0.28
CA VAL A 112 5.12 -3.49 -0.05
C VAL A 112 6.13 -2.98 0.98
N VAL A 113 6.66 -1.79 0.72
CA VAL A 113 7.50 -1.06 1.66
C VAL A 113 6.79 0.20 2.13
N LEU A 114 6.56 0.31 3.43
CA LEU A 114 6.16 1.55 4.08
C LEU A 114 7.40 2.14 4.75
N ALA A 115 7.91 3.26 4.26
CA ALA A 115 9.06 3.93 4.88
C ALA A 115 8.68 4.57 6.22
N ASN A 116 9.66 5.08 6.94
CA ASN A 116 9.48 5.64 8.28
C ASN A 116 8.33 6.64 8.33
N ALA A 117 7.45 6.48 9.31
CA ALA A 117 6.28 7.33 9.54
C ALA A 117 5.30 7.44 8.36
N ALA A 118 5.31 6.52 7.39
CA ALA A 118 4.26 6.45 6.38
C ALA A 118 2.92 6.05 7.02
N LEU A 119 1.83 6.71 6.61
CA LEU A 119 0.52 6.60 7.25
C LEU A 119 -0.55 6.14 6.25
N LEU A 120 -1.20 5.03 6.53
CA LEU A 120 -2.39 4.58 5.81
C LEU A 120 -3.63 4.81 6.69
N ALA A 121 -4.53 5.68 6.26
CA ALA A 121 -5.83 5.84 6.91
C ALA A 121 -6.77 4.66 6.59
N GLY A 122 -7.92 4.56 7.25
CA GLY A 122 -8.82 3.41 7.11
C GLY A 122 -9.24 3.08 5.68
N HIS A 123 -9.40 1.79 5.39
CA HIS A 123 -9.85 1.26 4.09
C HIS A 123 -8.93 1.57 2.90
N VAL A 124 -7.67 1.86 3.12
CA VAL A 124 -6.69 2.03 2.04
C VAL A 124 -6.28 0.66 1.50
N SER A 125 -6.20 0.55 0.17
CA SER A 125 -5.57 -0.60 -0.48
C SER A 125 -4.25 -0.21 -1.15
N VAL A 126 -3.20 -1.00 -0.92
CA VAL A 126 -1.87 -0.80 -1.50
C VAL A 126 -1.51 -2.04 -2.31
N GLY A 127 -1.25 -1.87 -3.60
CA GLY A 127 -0.87 -2.92 -4.53
C GLY A 127 0.57 -3.41 -4.33
N GLU A 128 0.86 -4.57 -4.92
CA GLU A 128 2.14 -5.27 -4.78
C GLU A 128 3.33 -4.42 -5.25
N PHE A 129 4.47 -4.61 -4.61
CA PHE A 129 5.73 -3.95 -4.96
C PHE A 129 5.69 -2.42 -4.88
N SER A 130 4.71 -1.85 -4.18
CA SER A 130 4.64 -0.41 -3.98
C SER A 130 5.55 0.04 -2.85
N PHE A 131 6.11 1.23 -3.01
CA PHE A 131 6.95 1.89 -2.03
C PHE A 131 6.32 3.22 -1.62
N LEU A 132 6.03 3.38 -0.34
CA LEU A 132 5.54 4.64 0.22
C LEU A 132 6.68 5.31 0.99
N GLY A 133 7.08 6.48 0.52
CA GLY A 133 8.18 7.27 1.07
C GLY A 133 7.94 7.75 2.50
N GLY A 134 9.00 8.17 3.17
CA GLY A 134 8.93 8.60 4.57
C GLY A 134 7.91 9.70 4.78
N ALA A 135 7.11 9.58 5.84
CA ALA A 135 6.03 10.50 6.19
C ALA A 135 4.97 10.74 5.09
N ALA A 136 4.90 9.89 4.07
CA ALA A 136 3.80 9.92 3.12
C ALA A 136 2.48 9.55 3.82
N ALA A 137 1.39 10.26 3.51
CA ALA A 137 0.09 10.04 4.11
C ALA A 137 -0.97 9.72 3.05
N VAL A 138 -1.69 8.62 3.23
CA VAL A 138 -2.74 8.18 2.31
C VAL A 138 -4.10 8.31 2.99
N HIS A 139 -4.98 9.11 2.40
CA HIS A 139 -6.33 9.35 2.90
C HIS A 139 -7.19 8.09 2.79
N GLN A 140 -8.17 7.96 3.69
CA GLN A 140 -9.08 6.81 3.74
C GLN A 140 -9.74 6.50 2.39
N PHE A 141 -9.95 5.21 2.10
CA PHE A 141 -10.56 4.69 0.89
C PHE A 141 -9.78 4.92 -0.42
N CYS A 142 -8.55 5.41 -0.37
CA CYS A 142 -7.70 5.50 -1.56
C CYS A 142 -7.15 4.13 -1.95
N ARG A 143 -6.98 3.95 -3.26
CA ARG A 143 -6.31 2.79 -3.84
C ARG A 143 -4.96 3.22 -4.42
N ILE A 144 -3.93 2.54 -3.99
CA ILE A 144 -2.58 2.64 -4.56
C ILE A 144 -2.37 1.39 -5.41
N GLY A 145 -2.11 1.55 -6.70
CA GLY A 145 -1.87 0.42 -7.61
C GLY A 145 -0.55 -0.30 -7.34
N ASP A 146 -0.28 -1.36 -8.11
CA ASP A 146 0.98 -2.11 -7.97
C ASP A 146 2.17 -1.31 -8.49
N GLY A 147 3.33 -1.51 -7.86
CA GLY A 147 4.58 -0.90 -8.28
C GLY A 147 4.58 0.63 -8.26
N VAL A 148 3.67 1.23 -7.51
CA VAL A 148 3.63 2.68 -7.31
C VAL A 148 4.79 3.11 -6.43
N MET A 149 5.37 4.25 -6.76
CA MET A 149 6.32 4.94 -5.90
C MET A 149 5.70 6.24 -5.40
N VAL A 150 5.44 6.33 -4.11
CA VAL A 150 4.99 7.55 -3.44
C VAL A 150 6.21 8.26 -2.86
N ALA A 151 6.41 9.52 -3.20
CA ALA A 151 7.50 10.33 -2.67
C ALA A 151 7.33 10.58 -1.15
N GLY A 152 8.44 10.85 -0.48
CA GLY A 152 8.38 11.26 0.93
C GLY A 152 7.54 12.52 1.12
N HIS A 153 6.83 12.61 2.25
CA HIS A 153 5.92 13.70 2.60
C HIS A 153 4.74 13.93 1.63
N ALA A 154 4.55 13.07 0.63
CA ALA A 154 3.41 13.20 -0.29
C ALA A 154 2.09 12.94 0.44
N THR A 155 1.06 13.72 0.09
CA THR A 155 -0.31 13.56 0.59
C THR A 155 -1.19 13.00 -0.50
N ILE A 156 -1.68 11.78 -0.34
CA ILE A 156 -2.51 11.08 -1.31
C ILE A 156 -3.97 11.12 -0.87
N THR A 157 -4.81 11.77 -1.66
CA THR A 157 -6.26 11.88 -1.42
C THR A 157 -7.10 11.28 -2.55
N ARG A 158 -6.44 10.77 -3.61
CA ARG A 158 -7.01 10.19 -4.82
C ARG A 158 -6.41 8.83 -5.11
N ASP A 159 -7.08 8.06 -5.96
CA ASP A 159 -6.56 6.77 -6.42
C ASP A 159 -5.32 6.98 -7.32
N VAL A 160 -4.29 6.19 -7.09
CA VAL A 160 -3.00 6.26 -7.81
C VAL A 160 -2.85 5.00 -8.65
N ALA A 161 -2.78 5.15 -9.97
CA ALA A 161 -2.76 4.02 -10.90
C ALA A 161 -1.44 3.21 -10.82
N HIS A 162 -1.52 1.95 -11.25
CA HIS A 162 -0.39 1.03 -11.28
C HIS A 162 0.85 1.66 -11.94
N PHE A 163 2.01 1.35 -11.41
CA PHE A 163 3.33 1.66 -11.97
C PHE A 163 3.65 3.16 -12.09
N THR A 164 2.90 4.03 -11.44
CA THR A 164 3.15 5.47 -11.46
C THR A 164 4.04 5.92 -10.31
N MET A 165 4.59 7.12 -10.46
CA MET A 165 5.27 7.85 -9.39
C MET A 165 4.41 9.06 -9.02
N VAL A 166 4.13 9.23 -7.75
CA VAL A 166 3.32 10.34 -7.22
C VAL A 166 4.09 11.12 -6.16
N ALA A 167 3.99 12.44 -6.23
CA ALA A 167 4.64 13.35 -5.30
C ALA A 167 3.64 14.41 -4.81
N GLU A 168 4.07 15.29 -3.93
CA GLU A 168 3.32 16.41 -3.41
C GLU A 168 1.89 16.02 -2.97
N ARG A 169 0.88 16.71 -3.51
CA ARG A 169 -0.52 16.36 -3.28
C ARG A 169 -1.16 15.82 -4.56
N ASP A 170 -1.28 14.49 -4.64
CA ASP A 170 -1.94 13.76 -5.75
C ASP A 170 -1.33 14.02 -7.13
N GLU A 171 -0.05 14.39 -7.20
CA GLU A 171 0.60 14.77 -8.45
C GLU A 171 1.40 13.61 -9.05
N ILE A 172 0.95 13.09 -10.18
CA ILE A 172 1.70 12.07 -10.93
C ILE A 172 2.85 12.75 -11.66
N VAL A 173 4.06 12.41 -11.26
CA VAL A 173 5.31 12.97 -11.82
C VAL A 173 5.96 12.08 -12.88
N GLY A 174 5.40 10.87 -13.09
CA GLY A 174 5.89 9.94 -14.09
C GLY A 174 5.44 8.50 -13.85
N PHE A 175 6.06 7.57 -14.57
CA PHE A 175 5.89 6.15 -14.32
C PHE A 175 7.19 5.51 -13.80
N ASN A 176 7.06 4.47 -12.98
CA ASN A 176 8.17 3.84 -12.27
C ASN A 176 8.95 2.86 -13.16
N ALA A 177 9.61 3.37 -14.21
CA ALA A 177 10.39 2.56 -15.12
C ALA A 177 11.54 1.80 -14.42
N ILE A 178 12.12 2.37 -13.37
CA ILE A 178 13.21 1.73 -12.61
C ILE A 178 12.68 0.51 -11.86
N GLY A 179 11.56 0.65 -11.16
CA GLY A 179 10.91 -0.46 -10.45
C GLY A 179 10.51 -1.60 -11.39
N LEU A 180 9.97 -1.27 -12.56
CA LEU A 180 9.62 -2.24 -13.61
C LEU A 180 10.85 -3.03 -14.10
N ARG A 181 11.95 -2.35 -14.41
CA ARG A 181 13.21 -2.99 -14.85
C ARG A 181 13.77 -3.91 -13.78
N ARG A 182 13.81 -3.48 -12.52
CA ARG A 182 14.28 -4.29 -11.38
C ARG A 182 13.50 -5.57 -11.20
N ARG A 183 12.22 -5.58 -11.58
CA ARG A 183 11.34 -6.76 -11.56
C ARG A 183 11.41 -7.59 -12.84
N GLY A 184 12.31 -7.28 -13.76
CA GLY A 184 12.53 -8.04 -15.00
C GLY A 184 11.48 -7.81 -16.08
N ILE A 185 10.65 -6.77 -16.00
CA ILE A 185 9.69 -6.43 -17.05
C ILE A 185 10.45 -6.05 -18.32
N SER A 186 10.03 -6.60 -19.44
CA SER A 186 10.71 -6.46 -20.74
C SER A 186 10.69 -5.01 -21.23
N ARG A 187 11.71 -4.62 -22.01
CA ARG A 187 11.77 -3.29 -22.60
C ARG A 187 10.56 -2.97 -23.50
N PRO A 188 10.07 -3.89 -24.35
CA PRO A 188 8.84 -3.66 -25.12
C PRO A 188 7.63 -3.38 -24.24
N ALA A 189 7.41 -4.17 -23.16
CA ALA A 189 6.29 -3.97 -22.24
C ALA A 189 6.39 -2.61 -21.53
N ILE A 190 7.57 -2.18 -21.11
CA ILE A 190 7.79 -0.85 -20.53
C ILE A 190 7.50 0.26 -21.55
N ALA A 191 7.88 0.07 -22.82
CA ALA A 191 7.61 1.05 -23.87
C ALA A 191 6.10 1.18 -24.15
N GLU A 192 5.39 0.04 -24.20
CA GLU A 192 3.93 0.02 -24.40
C GLU A 192 3.20 0.65 -23.19
N LEU A 193 3.61 0.32 -21.97
CA LEU A 193 3.07 0.96 -20.75
C LEU A 193 3.31 2.47 -20.77
N LYS A 194 4.47 2.96 -21.24
CA LYS A 194 4.71 4.39 -21.40
C LYS A 194 3.72 5.03 -22.36
N GLN A 195 3.39 4.36 -23.47
CA GLN A 195 2.39 4.85 -24.41
C GLN A 195 0.99 4.89 -23.78
N ALA A 196 0.60 3.83 -23.03
CA ALA A 196 -0.66 3.79 -22.29
C ALA A 196 -0.73 4.91 -21.24
N PHE A 197 0.36 5.14 -20.51
CA PHE A 197 0.47 6.25 -19.56
C PHE A 197 0.25 7.61 -20.24
N HIS A 198 0.90 7.86 -21.37
CA HIS A 198 0.70 9.09 -22.15
C HIS A 198 -0.74 9.22 -22.67
N ALA A 199 -1.31 8.16 -23.21
CA ALA A 199 -2.68 8.15 -23.69
C ALA A 199 -3.66 8.56 -22.58
N VAL A 200 -3.53 8.03 -21.38
CA VAL A 200 -4.47 8.30 -20.28
C VAL A 200 -4.27 9.69 -19.65
N TYR A 201 -3.02 10.11 -19.43
CA TYR A 201 -2.77 11.32 -18.66
C TYR A 201 -2.68 12.60 -19.49
N PHE A 202 -2.42 12.49 -20.79
CA PHE A 202 -2.23 13.66 -21.66
C PHE A 202 -3.25 13.81 -22.78
N THR A 203 -4.18 12.84 -22.94
CA THR A 203 -5.34 13.03 -23.81
C THR A 203 -6.42 13.83 -23.08
N PRO A 204 -6.98 14.88 -23.68
CA PRO A 204 -8.09 15.61 -23.11
C PRO A 204 -9.34 14.71 -22.93
N GLY A 205 -10.06 14.86 -21.81
CA GLY A 205 -11.30 14.13 -21.59
C GLY A 205 -11.43 13.52 -20.21
N ASN A 206 -12.44 12.67 -20.06
CA ASN A 206 -12.64 11.90 -18.83
C ASN A 206 -11.67 10.73 -18.84
N ILE A 207 -10.80 10.67 -17.83
CA ILE A 207 -9.76 9.66 -17.70
C ILE A 207 -10.30 8.21 -17.76
N ARG A 208 -11.52 7.96 -17.26
CA ARG A 208 -12.18 6.64 -17.34
C ARG A 208 -12.54 6.26 -18.77
N VAL A 209 -13.07 7.23 -19.53
CA VAL A 209 -13.45 7.02 -20.92
C VAL A 209 -12.21 6.79 -21.77
N VAL A 210 -11.20 7.65 -21.62
CA VAL A 210 -9.93 7.51 -22.36
C VAL A 210 -9.26 6.15 -22.09
N ALA A 211 -9.27 5.68 -20.84
CA ALA A 211 -8.70 4.39 -20.51
C ALA A 211 -9.53 3.21 -21.06
N ALA A 212 -10.86 3.33 -21.06
CA ALA A 212 -11.77 2.31 -21.64
C ALA A 212 -11.60 2.21 -23.17
N ASP A 213 -11.59 3.34 -23.86
CA ASP A 213 -11.39 3.40 -25.32
C ASP A 213 -10.03 2.77 -25.69
N ALA A 214 -8.99 3.07 -24.93
CA ALA A 214 -7.65 2.48 -25.14
C ALA A 214 -7.62 0.95 -24.93
N LEU A 215 -8.46 0.41 -24.03
CA LEU A 215 -8.60 -1.04 -23.84
C LEU A 215 -9.36 -1.70 -24.98
N GLU A 216 -10.40 -1.04 -25.51
CA GLU A 216 -11.24 -1.55 -26.59
C GLU A 216 -10.51 -1.55 -27.95
N ASP A 217 -9.71 -0.53 -28.21
CA ASP A 217 -8.91 -0.38 -29.45
C ASP A 217 -7.84 -1.46 -29.64
N ARG A 218 -7.60 -2.29 -28.63
CA ARG A 218 -6.58 -3.36 -28.62
C ARG A 218 -5.16 -2.93 -29.00
N THR A 219 -4.90 -1.64 -28.92
CA THR A 219 -3.56 -1.06 -29.16
C THR A 219 -2.56 -1.53 -28.12
N PHE A 220 -3.05 -1.79 -26.89
CA PHE A 220 -2.23 -2.20 -25.76
C PHE A 220 -2.48 -3.67 -25.44
N THR A 221 -1.42 -4.47 -25.58
CA THR A 221 -1.49 -5.94 -25.51
C THR A 221 -0.74 -6.54 -24.35
N THR A 222 0.27 -5.86 -23.83
CA THR A 222 1.05 -6.34 -22.69
C THR A 222 0.24 -6.34 -21.39
N PRO A 223 0.48 -7.33 -20.51
CA PRO A 223 -0.22 -7.41 -19.23
C PRO A 223 -0.10 -6.13 -18.41
N GLU A 224 1.06 -5.48 -18.42
CA GLU A 224 1.34 -4.26 -17.66
C GLU A 224 0.53 -3.07 -18.18
N ALA A 225 0.49 -2.86 -19.50
CA ALA A 225 -0.29 -1.77 -20.08
C ALA A 225 -1.79 -1.98 -19.87
N ARG A 226 -2.28 -3.20 -20.07
CA ARG A 226 -3.69 -3.54 -19.81
C ARG A 226 -4.05 -3.35 -18.34
N ARG A 227 -3.23 -3.86 -17.41
CA ARG A 227 -3.46 -3.70 -15.97
C ARG A 227 -3.48 -2.23 -15.55
N PHE A 228 -2.61 -1.40 -16.12
CA PHE A 228 -2.63 0.04 -15.91
C PHE A 228 -3.95 0.67 -16.36
N LEU A 229 -4.44 0.33 -17.56
CA LEU A 229 -5.70 0.86 -18.11
C LEU A 229 -6.92 0.36 -17.33
N GLU A 230 -6.96 -0.91 -16.94
CA GLU A 230 -8.03 -1.54 -16.18
C GLU A 230 -8.23 -0.89 -14.79
N PHE A 231 -7.19 -0.30 -14.21
CA PHE A 231 -7.27 0.40 -12.93
C PHE A 231 -8.33 1.51 -12.92
N PHE A 232 -8.52 2.18 -14.05
CA PHE A 232 -9.46 3.31 -14.17
C PHE A 232 -10.92 2.90 -14.28
N SER A 233 -11.22 1.63 -14.54
CA SER A 233 -12.59 1.11 -14.59
C SER A 233 -13.26 1.03 -13.22
N GLN A 234 -12.47 0.96 -12.16
CA GLN A 234 -12.93 0.71 -10.79
C GLN A 234 -12.68 1.91 -9.87
N GLY A 235 -13.18 1.78 -8.64
CA GLY A 235 -12.98 2.76 -7.58
C GLY A 235 -14.01 3.88 -7.56
N LYS A 236 -14.30 4.36 -6.35
CA LYS A 236 -15.28 5.44 -6.09
C LYS A 236 -14.63 6.82 -6.03
N ARG A 237 -13.30 6.87 -5.87
CA ARG A 237 -12.56 8.12 -5.79
C ARG A 237 -12.13 8.62 -7.15
N SER A 238 -11.79 9.91 -7.23
CA SER A 238 -11.09 10.48 -8.38
C SER A 238 -9.65 9.97 -8.43
N PHE A 239 -9.00 10.10 -9.58
CA PHE A 239 -7.63 9.68 -9.79
C PHE A 239 -6.65 10.84 -9.63
N ALA A 240 -5.45 10.55 -9.12
CA ALA A 240 -4.31 11.44 -9.16
C ALA A 240 -4.02 11.83 -10.63
N ARG A 241 -3.55 13.05 -10.87
CA ARG A 241 -3.38 13.59 -12.22
C ARG A 241 -1.92 13.90 -12.51
N ALA A 242 -1.52 13.75 -13.75
CA ALA A 242 -0.18 14.12 -14.18
C ALA A 242 0.04 15.64 -14.03
N ARG A 243 1.24 16.00 -13.60
CA ARG A 243 1.73 17.36 -13.60
C ARG A 243 1.68 17.89 -15.03
N ARG A 244 1.02 19.01 -15.25
CA ARG A 244 1.10 19.71 -16.54
C ARG A 244 2.44 20.42 -16.62
N ALA A 245 3.34 19.97 -17.47
CA ALA A 245 4.53 20.73 -17.81
C ALA A 245 4.07 22.06 -18.45
N GLY A 246 4.33 23.21 -17.81
CA GLY A 246 4.03 24.52 -18.40
C GLY A 246 3.53 25.63 -17.48
N MET A 247 3.52 25.47 -16.15
CA MET A 247 3.15 26.56 -15.23
C MET A 247 4.32 27.16 -14.42
N GLU A 248 5.54 26.74 -14.65
CA GLU A 248 6.72 27.25 -13.92
C GLU A 248 7.56 28.31 -14.67
N GLU A 249 7.18 28.75 -15.86
CA GLU A 249 7.96 29.78 -16.60
C GLU A 249 7.39 31.20 -16.48
N ALA A 250 6.45 31.45 -15.57
CA ALA A 250 5.79 32.76 -15.46
C ALA A 250 6.07 33.55 -14.17
N GLU A 251 6.98 33.09 -13.29
CA GLU A 251 7.42 33.88 -12.11
C GLU A 251 8.95 33.71 -11.95
N GLY A 252 9.69 34.40 -12.79
CA GLY A 252 11.13 34.62 -12.68
C GLY A 252 11.40 36.13 -12.68
#